data_87d01b3eb2914ac055771107557d31d5
#
_entry.id   87d01b3eb2914ac055771107557d31d5
#
_cell.length_a   1.000
_cell.length_b   1.000
_cell.length_c   1.000
_cell.angle_alpha   90.00
_cell.angle_beta   90.00
_cell.angle_gamma   90.00
#
_symmetry.space_group_name_H-M   'P 1'
#
loop_
_entity.id
_entity.type
_entity.pdbx_description
1 polymer ?
#
loop_
_entity_poly.entity_id
_entity_poly.type
_entity_poly.pdbx_seq_one_letter_code
_entity_poly.pdbx_strand_id
1 'polypeptide(L)'
;MISVSGKKWEQKKINQNLVNKLKQDFNFSDILSRLIISRKFDVDEITTIKTDLDLKNVFLNNEDFNQSIKLVVSCINNNEKICILGDYDVDGSAATSLFVKFLEGINHPFFYYIPDREKDGYGATKKLFQKLILEMPRLIIMVDCGSTS
;
A
#
# COMPACT_ATOMS: atom_id res chain seq x y z
N MET A 1 -9.37 -2.75 -31.43
CA MET A 1 -10.74 -2.51 -30.90
C MET A 1 -10.76 -1.11 -30.33
N ILE A 2 -11.78 -0.32 -30.60
CA ILE A 2 -11.95 1.04 -30.03
C ILE A 2 -12.96 0.92 -28.90
N SER A 3 -12.64 1.43 -27.71
CA SER A 3 -13.54 1.43 -26.55
C SER A 3 -14.65 2.48 -26.68
N VAL A 4 -15.68 2.40 -25.86
CA VAL A 4 -16.77 3.39 -25.77
C VAL A 4 -16.24 4.80 -25.49
N SER A 5 -15.10 4.91 -24.79
CA SER A 5 -14.40 6.18 -24.52
C SER A 5 -13.49 6.67 -25.65
N GLY A 6 -13.55 6.06 -26.85
CA GLY A 6 -12.72 6.40 -28.01
C GLY A 6 -11.27 5.95 -27.93
N LYS A 7 -10.86 5.25 -26.85
CA LYS A 7 -9.50 4.75 -26.70
C LYS A 7 -9.28 3.49 -27.51
N LYS A 8 -8.16 3.42 -28.22
CA LYS A 8 -7.73 2.24 -28.98
C LYS A 8 -7.08 1.24 -28.03
N TRP A 9 -7.63 0.03 -27.96
CA TRP A 9 -7.04 -1.07 -27.22
C TRP A 9 -6.12 -1.88 -28.15
N GLU A 10 -4.87 -1.96 -27.80
CA GLU A 10 -3.87 -2.77 -28.51
C GLU A 10 -3.32 -3.84 -27.59
N GLN A 11 -3.31 -5.07 -28.09
CA GLN A 11 -2.68 -6.16 -27.36
C GLN A 11 -1.15 -6.03 -27.46
N LYS A 12 -0.47 -6.04 -26.31
CA LYS A 12 0.99 -6.04 -26.27
C LYS A 12 1.54 -7.29 -26.96
N LYS A 13 2.51 -7.11 -27.84
CA LYS A 13 3.20 -8.24 -28.48
C LYS A 13 4.01 -8.98 -27.42
N ILE A 14 3.73 -10.26 -27.25
CA ILE A 14 4.43 -11.15 -26.32
C ILE A 14 4.95 -12.36 -27.07
N ASN A 15 6.05 -12.93 -26.57
CA ASN A 15 6.65 -14.14 -27.15
C ASN A 15 5.80 -15.35 -26.81
N GLN A 16 5.14 -15.94 -27.81
CA GLN A 16 4.26 -17.08 -27.64
C GLN A 16 4.98 -18.35 -27.16
N ASN A 17 6.25 -18.51 -27.52
CA ASN A 17 7.05 -19.66 -27.06
C ASN A 17 7.26 -19.61 -25.54
N LEU A 18 7.52 -18.41 -24.98
CA LEU A 18 7.64 -18.24 -23.54
C LEU A 18 6.32 -18.49 -22.82
N VAL A 19 5.20 -18.06 -23.40
CA VAL A 19 3.86 -18.36 -22.86
C VAL A 19 3.64 -19.87 -22.80
N ASN A 20 3.92 -20.58 -23.90
CA ASN A 20 3.76 -22.04 -23.96
C ASN A 20 4.67 -22.75 -22.96
N LYS A 21 5.92 -22.28 -22.80
CA LYS A 21 6.86 -22.82 -21.81
C LYS A 21 6.32 -22.69 -20.38
N LEU A 22 5.83 -21.51 -19.99
CA LEU A 22 5.25 -21.30 -18.66
C LEU A 22 4.01 -22.18 -18.41
N LYS A 23 3.18 -22.39 -19.44
CA LYS A 23 2.04 -23.31 -19.35
C LYS A 23 2.49 -24.75 -19.09
N GLN A 24 3.56 -25.20 -19.74
CA GLN A 24 4.11 -26.55 -19.59
C GLN A 24 4.83 -26.73 -18.25
N ASP A 25 5.73 -25.82 -17.90
CA ASP A 25 6.60 -25.95 -16.73
C ASP A 25 5.84 -25.74 -15.42
N PHE A 26 4.88 -24.80 -15.41
CA PHE A 26 4.16 -24.38 -14.19
C PHE A 26 2.66 -24.72 -14.19
N ASN A 27 2.13 -25.30 -15.27
CA ASN A 27 0.69 -25.56 -15.44
C ASN A 27 -0.18 -24.31 -15.21
N PHE A 28 0.32 -23.14 -15.65
CA PHE A 28 -0.44 -21.89 -15.58
C PHE A 28 -1.47 -21.79 -16.71
N SER A 29 -2.55 -21.03 -16.46
CA SER A 29 -3.52 -20.69 -17.50
C SER A 29 -2.86 -19.82 -18.59
N ASP A 30 -3.47 -19.78 -19.78
CA ASP A 30 -2.97 -18.92 -20.87
C ASP A 30 -2.94 -17.44 -20.48
N ILE A 31 -3.99 -16.98 -19.78
CA ILE A 31 -4.09 -15.59 -19.31
C ILE A 31 -2.95 -15.27 -18.34
N LEU A 32 -2.73 -16.09 -17.32
CA LEU A 32 -1.68 -15.88 -16.33
C LEU A 32 -0.30 -15.88 -16.97
N SER A 33 -0.01 -16.86 -17.85
CA SER A 33 1.26 -16.92 -18.57
C SER A 33 1.52 -15.66 -19.41
N ARG A 34 0.50 -15.12 -20.08
CA ARG A 34 0.60 -13.86 -20.82
C ARG A 34 0.86 -12.66 -19.91
N LEU A 35 0.21 -12.58 -18.77
CA LEU A 35 0.44 -11.53 -17.79
C LEU A 35 1.87 -11.55 -17.25
N ILE A 36 2.38 -12.71 -16.84
CA ILE A 36 3.75 -12.91 -16.38
C ILE A 36 4.75 -12.41 -17.42
N ILE A 37 4.65 -12.88 -18.67
CA ILE A 37 5.55 -12.45 -19.73
C ILE A 37 5.43 -10.95 -20.03
N SER A 38 4.21 -10.41 -20.06
CA SER A 38 3.99 -9.00 -20.35
C SER A 38 4.53 -8.08 -19.27
N ARG A 39 4.59 -8.54 -18.02
CA ARG A 39 5.10 -7.83 -16.85
C ARG A 39 6.57 -8.09 -16.58
N LYS A 40 7.19 -9.04 -17.32
CA LYS A 40 8.60 -9.43 -17.21
C LYS A 40 8.97 -9.92 -15.80
N PHE A 41 8.12 -10.74 -15.21
CA PHE A 41 8.44 -11.38 -13.92
C PHE A 41 9.73 -12.19 -14.05
N ASP A 42 10.55 -12.14 -13.01
CA ASP A 42 11.73 -12.99 -12.91
C ASP A 42 11.37 -14.42 -12.43
N VAL A 43 12.37 -15.29 -12.35
CA VAL A 43 12.16 -16.70 -12.00
C VAL A 43 11.67 -16.85 -10.56
N ASP A 44 12.17 -16.02 -9.65
CA ASP A 44 11.81 -16.09 -8.23
C ASP A 44 10.36 -15.62 -8.03
N GLU A 45 9.96 -14.55 -8.70
CA GLU A 45 8.58 -14.08 -8.72
C GLU A 45 7.61 -15.12 -9.29
N ILE A 46 8.02 -15.83 -10.37
CA ILE A 46 7.22 -16.89 -11.00
C ILE A 46 7.02 -18.07 -10.04
N THR A 47 8.05 -18.46 -9.32
CA THR A 47 7.98 -19.57 -8.38
C THR A 47 7.10 -19.24 -7.18
N THR A 48 7.12 -18.01 -6.71
CA THR A 48 6.27 -17.55 -5.57
C THR A 48 4.78 -17.56 -5.89
N ILE A 49 4.36 -17.48 -7.16
CA ILE A 49 2.93 -17.54 -7.53
C ILE A 49 2.28 -18.89 -7.12
N LYS A 50 3.06 -19.96 -7.01
CA LYS A 50 2.58 -21.31 -6.65
C LYS A 50 2.83 -21.70 -5.21
N THR A 51 3.68 -20.98 -4.51
CA THR A 51 3.99 -21.28 -3.11
C THR A 51 2.90 -20.69 -2.20
N ASP A 52 2.66 -21.35 -1.07
CA ASP A 52 1.84 -20.78 -0.01
C ASP A 52 2.43 -19.44 0.43
N LEU A 53 1.56 -18.49 0.76
CA LEU A 53 1.96 -17.19 1.24
C LEU A 53 2.78 -17.35 2.54
N ASP A 54 4.08 -17.17 2.43
CA ASP A 54 4.96 -17.08 3.59
C ASP A 54 5.04 -15.62 4.03
N LEU A 55 4.52 -15.33 5.21
CA LEU A 55 4.56 -13.98 5.81
C LEU A 55 5.98 -13.67 6.24
N LYS A 56 6.81 -13.28 5.30
CA LYS A 56 8.15 -12.75 5.59
C LYS A 56 8.05 -11.27 5.97
N ASN A 57 8.80 -10.89 6.98
CA ASN A 57 8.98 -9.47 7.28
C ASN A 57 9.88 -8.85 6.20
N VAL A 58 9.25 -8.33 5.15
CA VAL A 58 9.92 -7.68 4.00
C VAL A 58 10.70 -6.42 4.39
N PHE A 59 10.46 -5.87 5.59
CA PHE A 59 11.07 -4.65 6.09
C PHE A 59 12.22 -4.91 7.08
N LEU A 60 12.58 -6.17 7.34
CA LEU A 60 13.56 -6.54 8.37
C LEU A 60 14.89 -5.77 8.26
N ASN A 61 15.36 -5.53 7.04
CA ASN A 61 16.61 -4.84 6.74
C ASN A 61 16.40 -3.45 6.13
N ASN A 62 15.21 -2.87 6.24
CA ASN A 62 14.91 -1.56 5.70
C ASN A 62 15.21 -0.48 6.76
N GLU A 63 16.19 0.38 6.47
CA GLU A 63 16.64 1.44 7.39
C GLU A 63 15.54 2.46 7.68
N ASP A 64 14.78 2.88 6.67
CA ASP A 64 13.70 3.85 6.82
C ASP A 64 12.58 3.29 7.70
N PHE A 65 12.26 2.01 7.54
CA PHE A 65 11.29 1.33 8.41
C PHE A 65 11.76 1.28 9.86
N ASN A 66 13.03 0.94 10.09
CA ASN A 66 13.60 0.90 11.43
C ASN A 66 13.64 2.29 12.09
N GLN A 67 13.92 3.35 11.31
CA GLN A 67 13.85 4.74 11.81
C GLN A 67 12.41 5.14 12.13
N SER A 68 11.45 4.78 11.29
CA SER A 68 10.02 5.03 11.54
C SER A 68 9.54 4.38 12.84
N ILE A 69 9.95 3.12 13.10
CA ILE A 69 9.65 2.45 14.36
C ILE A 69 10.21 3.23 15.55
N LYS A 70 11.47 3.70 15.48
CA LYS A 70 12.08 4.48 16.56
C LYS A 70 11.31 5.76 16.85
N LEU A 71 10.82 6.46 15.81
CA LEU A 71 9.99 7.66 15.96
C LEU A 71 8.67 7.35 16.67
N VAL A 72 7.96 6.30 16.24
CA VAL A 72 6.71 5.88 16.88
C VAL A 72 6.92 5.51 18.34
N VAL A 73 7.93 4.68 18.63
CA VAL A 73 8.28 4.27 20.00
C VAL A 73 8.65 5.48 20.85
N SER A 74 9.39 6.44 20.32
CA SER A 74 9.73 7.68 21.02
C SER A 74 8.49 8.48 21.38
N CYS A 75 7.55 8.68 20.43
CA CYS A 75 6.29 9.37 20.70
C CYS A 75 5.45 8.66 21.77
N ILE A 76 5.41 7.31 21.74
CA ILE A 76 4.68 6.52 22.74
C ILE A 76 5.30 6.69 24.12
N ASN A 77 6.63 6.56 24.24
CA ASN A 77 7.33 6.67 25.52
C ASN A 77 7.23 8.06 26.13
N ASN A 78 7.13 9.11 25.31
CA ASN A 78 6.98 10.49 25.76
C ASN A 78 5.50 10.92 25.92
N ASN A 79 4.56 10.02 25.70
CA ASN A 79 3.12 10.29 25.71
C ASN A 79 2.70 11.46 24.79
N GLU A 80 3.37 11.56 23.62
CA GLU A 80 3.13 12.62 22.63
C GLU A 80 2.01 12.23 21.66
N LYS A 81 1.09 13.14 21.38
CA LYS A 81 -0.10 12.89 20.55
C LYS A 81 0.26 12.44 19.13
N ILE A 82 -0.31 11.33 18.67
CA ILE A 82 -0.16 10.78 17.32
C ILE A 82 -1.42 11.03 16.49
N CYS A 83 -1.25 11.46 15.24
CA CYS A 83 -2.31 11.50 14.25
C CYS A 83 -2.17 10.31 13.30
N ILE A 84 -3.26 9.63 12.99
CA ILE A 84 -3.33 8.61 11.94
C ILE A 84 -4.11 9.21 10.78
N LEU A 85 -3.46 9.38 9.63
CA LEU A 85 -4.09 9.83 8.40
C LEU A 85 -4.29 8.61 7.48
N GLY A 86 -5.54 8.18 7.31
CA GLY A 86 -5.92 7.05 6.47
C GLY A 86 -6.39 7.44 5.08
N ASP A 87 -6.77 6.43 4.30
CA ASP A 87 -7.54 6.61 3.07
C ASP A 87 -8.98 6.12 3.28
N TYR A 88 -9.88 6.55 2.40
CA TYR A 88 -11.32 6.29 2.50
C TYR A 88 -11.75 4.91 1.98
N ASP A 89 -10.86 4.18 1.31
CA ASP A 89 -11.18 2.84 0.81
C ASP A 89 -11.02 1.74 1.88
N VAL A 90 -11.21 0.49 1.49
CA VAL A 90 -11.20 -0.64 2.42
C VAL A 90 -9.84 -0.84 3.07
N ASP A 91 -8.76 -0.71 2.29
CA ASP A 91 -7.39 -0.95 2.77
C ASP A 91 -6.95 0.15 3.71
N GLY A 92 -7.21 1.43 3.37
CA GLY A 92 -6.96 2.57 4.22
C GLY A 92 -7.76 2.55 5.53
N SER A 93 -9.05 2.19 5.44
CA SER A 93 -9.92 2.07 6.63
C SER A 93 -9.47 0.91 7.53
N ALA A 94 -9.08 -0.24 6.96
CA ALA A 94 -8.58 -1.38 7.72
C ALA A 94 -7.24 -1.05 8.40
N ALA A 95 -6.29 -0.45 7.68
CA ALA A 95 -5.00 -0.03 8.23
C ALA A 95 -5.17 1.01 9.35
N THR A 96 -6.03 2.00 9.15
CA THR A 96 -6.37 2.99 10.20
C THR A 96 -6.93 2.30 11.44
N SER A 97 -7.86 1.35 11.27
CA SER A 97 -8.48 0.62 12.38
C SER A 97 -7.48 -0.20 13.20
N LEU A 98 -6.46 -0.76 12.55
CA LEU A 98 -5.39 -1.49 13.26
C LEU A 98 -4.58 -0.56 14.17
N PHE A 99 -4.19 0.62 13.68
CA PHE A 99 -3.48 1.61 14.50
C PHE A 99 -4.36 2.16 15.64
N VAL A 100 -5.64 2.46 15.36
CA VAL A 100 -6.59 2.90 16.38
C VAL A 100 -6.67 1.87 17.51
N LYS A 101 -6.93 0.60 17.19
CA LYS A 101 -7.02 -0.47 18.19
C LYS A 101 -5.71 -0.64 18.98
N PHE A 102 -4.57 -0.52 18.31
CA PHE A 102 -3.27 -0.60 18.98
C PHE A 102 -3.08 0.53 19.99
N LEU A 103 -3.30 1.79 19.56
CA LEU A 103 -3.10 2.96 20.42
C LEU A 103 -4.13 3.03 21.55
N GLU A 104 -5.39 2.62 21.31
CA GLU A 104 -6.41 2.44 22.36
C GLU A 104 -5.97 1.38 23.37
N GLY A 105 -5.47 0.24 22.90
CA GLY A 105 -5.03 -0.88 23.76
C GLY A 105 -3.89 -0.51 24.73
N ILE A 106 -3.09 0.49 24.37
CA ILE A 106 -2.01 1.01 25.23
C ILE A 106 -2.37 2.36 25.91
N ASN A 107 -3.62 2.81 25.81
CA ASN A 107 -4.11 4.11 26.34
C ASN A 107 -3.27 5.32 25.91
N HIS A 108 -2.79 5.33 24.66
CA HIS A 108 -1.96 6.41 24.13
C HIS A 108 -2.81 7.56 23.55
N PRO A 109 -2.45 8.84 23.72
CA PRO A 109 -3.19 9.96 23.13
C PRO A 109 -3.03 10.00 21.61
N PHE A 110 -4.13 9.89 20.89
CA PHE A 110 -4.16 9.95 19.43
C PHE A 110 -5.47 10.52 18.91
N PHE A 111 -5.48 10.85 17.64
CA PHE A 111 -6.69 11.03 16.82
C PHE A 111 -6.45 10.48 15.43
N TYR A 112 -7.50 10.23 14.69
CA TYR A 112 -7.39 9.80 13.30
C TYR A 112 -8.23 10.70 12.39
N TYR A 113 -7.86 10.71 11.12
CA TYR A 113 -8.58 11.42 10.08
C TYR A 113 -8.61 10.58 8.80
N ILE A 114 -9.79 10.37 8.26
CA ILE A 114 -10.01 9.77 6.95
C ILE A 114 -10.54 10.88 6.05
N PRO A 115 -9.82 11.27 4.97
CA PRO A 115 -10.24 12.36 4.09
C PRO A 115 -11.56 12.05 3.40
N ASP A 116 -12.42 13.06 3.30
CA ASP A 116 -13.61 13.00 2.47
C ASP A 116 -13.20 13.35 1.03
N ARG A 117 -13.46 12.42 0.09
CA ARG A 117 -13.06 12.57 -1.33
C ARG A 117 -13.61 13.83 -1.99
N GLU A 118 -14.81 14.25 -1.62
CA GLU A 118 -15.46 15.42 -2.21
C GLU A 118 -14.98 16.74 -1.59
N LYS A 119 -14.69 16.74 -0.28
CA LYS A 119 -14.31 17.95 0.47
C LYS A 119 -12.82 18.19 0.55
N ASP A 120 -12.05 17.11 0.76
CA ASP A 120 -10.60 17.18 0.99
C ASP A 120 -9.78 16.84 -0.26
N GLY A 121 -10.42 16.19 -1.27
CA GLY A 121 -9.76 15.68 -2.46
C GLY A 121 -9.07 14.33 -2.20
N TYR A 122 -8.18 13.94 -3.12
CA TYR A 122 -7.43 12.69 -3.01
C TYR A 122 -6.05 12.95 -2.40
N GLY A 123 -5.67 12.09 -1.45
CA GLY A 123 -4.33 12.07 -0.87
C GLY A 123 -4.04 13.16 0.15
N ALA A 124 -2.78 13.24 0.56
CA ALA A 124 -2.30 14.12 1.62
C ALA A 124 -2.01 15.54 1.09
N THR A 125 -3.05 16.36 0.95
CA THR A 125 -2.90 17.73 0.46
C THR A 125 -2.32 18.69 1.52
N LYS A 126 -1.65 19.77 1.08
CA LYS A 126 -1.16 20.83 1.98
C LYS A 126 -2.25 21.39 2.88
N LYS A 127 -3.46 21.60 2.35
CA LYS A 127 -4.61 22.10 3.09
C LYS A 127 -5.02 21.13 4.21
N LEU A 128 -4.98 19.84 3.92
CA LEU A 128 -5.29 18.79 4.90
C LEU A 128 -4.25 18.80 6.03
N PHE A 129 -2.96 18.83 5.73
CA PHE A 129 -1.92 18.94 6.75
C PHE A 129 -2.07 20.19 7.63
N GLN A 130 -2.38 21.34 7.04
CA GLN A 130 -2.63 22.56 7.81
C GLN A 130 -3.78 22.39 8.82
N LYS A 131 -4.82 21.64 8.45
CA LYS A 131 -5.93 21.31 9.34
C LYS A 131 -5.50 20.36 10.46
N LEU A 132 -4.76 19.29 10.13
CA LEU A 132 -4.32 18.29 11.12
C LEU A 132 -3.34 18.86 12.14
N ILE A 133 -2.44 19.76 11.73
CA ILE A 133 -1.46 20.41 12.61
C ILE A 133 -2.12 21.27 13.69
N LEU A 134 -3.32 21.79 13.46
CA LEU A 134 -4.07 22.56 14.48
C LEU A 134 -4.38 21.71 15.73
N GLU A 135 -4.50 20.39 15.58
CA GLU A 135 -4.68 19.44 16.68
C GLU A 135 -3.38 19.13 17.44
N MET A 136 -2.28 19.74 17.03
CA MET A 136 -0.93 19.63 17.60
C MET A 136 -0.42 18.17 17.76
N PRO A 137 -0.49 17.32 16.73
CA PRO A 137 0.15 16.02 16.80
C PRO A 137 1.68 16.18 16.75
N ARG A 138 2.40 15.36 17.48
CA ARG A 138 3.85 15.25 17.39
C ARG A 138 4.30 14.44 16.17
N LEU A 139 3.50 13.46 15.82
CA LEU A 139 3.75 12.55 14.69
C LEU A 139 2.45 12.36 13.89
N ILE A 140 2.57 12.36 12.57
CA ILE A 140 1.48 11.97 11.65
C ILE A 140 1.92 10.68 10.96
N ILE A 141 1.17 9.61 11.17
CA ILE A 141 1.35 8.32 10.48
C ILE A 141 0.35 8.27 9.34
N MET A 142 0.85 8.21 8.12
CA MET A 142 0.01 8.03 6.93
C MET A 142 -0.06 6.56 6.58
N VAL A 143 -1.27 6.05 6.37
CA VAL A 143 -1.52 4.66 6.01
C VAL A 143 -2.32 4.62 4.71
N ASP A 144 -1.84 3.80 3.78
CA ASP A 144 -2.42 3.58 2.46
C ASP A 144 -2.53 4.84 1.58
N CYS A 145 -1.76 5.86 1.91
CA CYS A 145 -1.68 7.12 1.14
C CYS A 145 -0.32 7.79 1.31
N GLY A 146 0.00 8.73 0.42
CA GLY A 146 1.02 9.74 0.68
C GLY A 146 2.43 9.48 0.18
N SER A 147 2.76 8.32 -0.40
CA SER A 147 4.13 8.07 -0.90
C SER A 147 4.49 8.84 -2.18
N THR A 148 3.48 9.25 -2.96
CA THR A 148 3.66 9.96 -4.25
C THR A 148 2.66 11.09 -4.48
N SER A 149 1.98 11.53 -3.44
CA SER A 149 0.94 12.58 -3.52
C SER A 149 1.51 13.97 -3.42
#